data_e1888fd0c01e630e57b5cf3129c3aa60
#
_entry.id   e1888fd0c01e630e57b5cf3129c3aa60
#
_cell.length_a   1.000
_cell.length_b   1.000
_cell.length_c   1.000
_cell.angle_alpha   90.00
_cell.angle_beta   90.00
_cell.angle_gamma   90.00
#
_symmetry.space_group_name_H-M   'P 1'
#
loop_
_entity.id
_entity.type
_entity.pdbx_description
1 polymer ?
#
loop_
_entity_poly.entity_id
_entity_poly.type
_entity_poly.pdbx_seq_one_letter_code
_entity_poly.pdbx_strand_id
1 'polypeptide(L)'
;MSIKSIAAKLFAQKIYKRTQLWANNPIETQNQVLQKLIKEAKQTQFGIDHHFDQIKNEKDFAKHVPVRDYEGLKPYVDKVVKGQENILWKGKPLYFAKTSGTTSGAKYI
;
A
#
# COMPACT_ATOMS: atom_id res chain seq x y z
N MET A 1 -2.74 22.50 -33.37
CA MET A 1 -2.61 21.69 -32.15
C MET A 1 -2.67 20.20 -32.54
N SER A 2 -1.72 19.41 -32.12
CA SER A 2 -1.72 17.98 -32.49
C SER A 2 -2.79 17.20 -31.69
N ILE A 3 -3.25 16.07 -32.22
CA ILE A 3 -4.19 15.17 -31.55
C ILE A 3 -3.62 14.73 -30.18
N LYS A 4 -2.31 14.48 -30.11
CA LYS A 4 -1.62 14.14 -28.86
C LYS A 4 -1.73 15.26 -27.82
N SER A 5 -1.61 16.52 -28.23
CA SER A 5 -1.74 17.70 -27.35
C SER A 5 -3.16 17.84 -26.81
N ILE A 6 -4.18 17.59 -27.63
CA ILE A 6 -5.58 17.62 -27.20
C ILE A 6 -5.86 16.50 -26.18
N ALA A 7 -5.42 15.28 -26.48
CA ALA A 7 -5.57 14.16 -25.58
C ALA A 7 -4.87 14.39 -24.24
N ALA A 8 -3.63 14.90 -24.26
CA ALA A 8 -2.88 15.26 -23.06
C ALA A 8 -3.60 16.33 -22.21
N LYS A 9 -4.19 17.35 -22.86
CA LYS A 9 -4.96 18.39 -22.17
C LYS A 9 -6.20 17.83 -21.47
N LEU A 10 -6.96 16.96 -22.13
CA LEU A 10 -8.14 16.32 -21.56
C LEU A 10 -7.76 15.42 -20.39
N PHE A 11 -6.68 14.66 -20.53
CA PHE A 11 -6.17 13.82 -19.46
C PHE A 11 -5.72 14.64 -18.25
N ALA A 12 -4.96 15.71 -18.48
CA ALA A 12 -4.52 16.63 -17.42
C ALA A 12 -5.71 17.28 -16.69
N GLN A 13 -6.75 17.69 -17.40
CA GLN A 13 -7.97 18.23 -16.78
C GLN A 13 -8.66 17.20 -15.89
N LYS A 14 -8.73 15.94 -16.33
CA LYS A 14 -9.30 14.85 -15.52
C LYS A 14 -8.50 14.62 -14.24
N ILE A 15 -7.17 14.57 -14.36
CA ILE A 15 -6.28 14.41 -13.21
C ILE A 15 -6.40 15.60 -12.26
N TYR A 16 -6.40 16.82 -12.78
CA TYR A 16 -6.56 18.04 -11.98
C TYR A 16 -7.86 18.01 -11.14
N LYS A 17 -9.00 17.74 -11.78
CA LYS A 17 -10.29 17.65 -11.08
C LYS A 17 -10.27 16.59 -9.97
N ARG A 18 -9.70 15.43 -10.27
CA ARG A 18 -9.56 14.34 -9.30
C ARG A 18 -8.67 14.73 -8.12
N THR A 19 -7.56 15.43 -8.40
CA THR A 19 -6.65 15.95 -7.38
C THR A 19 -7.35 16.96 -6.48
N GLN A 20 -8.15 17.87 -7.05
CA GLN A 20 -8.95 18.85 -6.27
C GLN A 20 -9.96 18.17 -5.34
N LEU A 21 -10.60 17.09 -5.78
CA LEU A 21 -11.56 16.36 -4.94
C LEU A 21 -10.91 15.82 -3.67
N TRP A 22 -9.78 15.13 -3.78
CA TRP A 22 -9.13 14.58 -2.58
C TRP A 22 -8.40 15.67 -1.78
N ALA A 23 -7.87 16.70 -2.39
CA ALA A 23 -7.23 17.83 -1.70
C ALA A 23 -8.23 18.62 -0.85
N ASN A 24 -9.48 18.77 -1.32
CA ASN A 24 -10.54 19.47 -0.60
C ASN A 24 -11.22 18.60 0.49
N ASN A 25 -11.04 17.28 0.44
CA ASN A 25 -11.64 16.32 1.37
C ASN A 25 -10.57 15.33 1.89
N PRO A 26 -9.50 15.80 2.54
CA PRO A 26 -8.36 14.95 2.86
C PRO A 26 -8.68 13.83 3.85
N ILE A 27 -9.46 14.12 4.89
CA ILE A 27 -9.81 13.15 5.93
C ILE A 27 -10.67 12.03 5.36
N GLU A 28 -11.72 12.38 4.62
CA GLU A 28 -12.60 11.40 3.97
C GLU A 28 -11.84 10.55 2.95
N THR A 29 -11.01 11.18 2.14
CA THR A 29 -10.18 10.48 1.16
C THR A 29 -9.20 9.52 1.84
N GLN A 30 -8.56 9.93 2.93
CA GLN A 30 -7.66 9.08 3.71
C GLN A 30 -8.38 7.86 4.28
N ASN A 31 -9.57 8.05 4.82
CA ASN A 31 -10.40 6.95 5.31
C ASN A 31 -10.78 5.97 4.19
N GLN A 32 -11.17 6.47 3.03
CA GLN A 32 -11.48 5.64 1.87
C GLN A 32 -10.27 4.83 1.40
N VAL A 33 -9.08 5.42 1.39
CA VAL A 33 -7.83 4.72 1.05
C VAL A 33 -7.54 3.62 2.07
N LEU A 34 -7.65 3.92 3.36
CA LEU A 34 -7.46 2.91 4.42
C LEU A 34 -8.42 1.73 4.24
N GLN A 35 -9.71 2.00 4.08
CA GLN A 35 -10.73 0.95 3.88
C GLN A 35 -10.43 0.09 2.64
N LYS A 36 -10.02 0.73 1.55
CA LYS A 36 -9.64 0.02 0.32
C LYS A 36 -8.44 -0.91 0.57
N LEU A 37 -7.38 -0.41 1.21
CA LEU A 37 -6.18 -1.18 1.49
C LEU A 37 -6.48 -2.38 2.41
N ILE A 38 -7.25 -2.16 3.48
CA ILE A 38 -7.67 -3.22 4.40
C ILE A 38 -8.48 -4.30 3.66
N LYS A 39 -9.45 -3.89 2.85
CA LYS A 39 -10.26 -4.81 2.06
C LYS A 39 -9.42 -5.66 1.10
N GLU A 40 -8.48 -5.03 0.41
CA GLU A 40 -7.60 -5.69 -0.56
C GLU A 40 -6.60 -6.66 0.10
N ALA A 41 -6.11 -6.32 1.30
CA ALA A 41 -5.13 -7.12 2.04
C ALA A 41 -5.74 -8.11 3.03
N LYS A 42 -7.05 -8.13 3.19
CA LYS A 42 -7.77 -8.92 4.20
C LYS A 42 -7.42 -10.42 4.17
N GLN A 43 -7.20 -10.98 2.98
CA GLN A 43 -6.93 -12.40 2.80
C GLN A 43 -5.44 -12.74 2.68
N THR A 44 -4.56 -11.75 2.87
CA THR A 44 -3.12 -12.01 2.94
C THR A 44 -2.75 -12.62 4.29
N GLN A 45 -1.57 -13.24 4.36
CA GLN A 45 -1.06 -13.76 5.64
C GLN A 45 -0.98 -12.65 6.70
N PHE A 46 -0.45 -11.50 6.32
CA PHE A 46 -0.37 -10.33 7.21
C PHE A 46 -1.76 -9.85 7.66
N GLY A 47 -2.72 -9.80 6.74
CA GLY A 47 -4.08 -9.39 7.04
C GLY A 47 -4.80 -10.35 8.00
N ILE A 48 -4.59 -11.64 7.85
CA ILE A 48 -5.13 -12.66 8.75
C ILE A 48 -4.49 -12.56 10.13
N ASP A 49 -3.16 -12.50 10.19
CA ASP A 49 -2.40 -12.42 11.45
C ASP A 49 -2.73 -11.16 12.26
N HIS A 50 -3.17 -10.09 11.60
CA HIS A 50 -3.50 -8.81 12.23
C HIS A 50 -5.00 -8.49 12.23
N HIS A 51 -5.86 -9.48 12.02
CA HIS A 51 -7.32 -9.34 12.12
C HIS A 51 -7.89 -8.20 11.27
N PHE A 52 -7.48 -8.11 10.00
CA PHE A 52 -7.96 -7.07 9.09
C PHE A 52 -9.48 -7.10 8.86
N ASP A 53 -10.12 -8.22 9.11
CA ASP A 53 -11.58 -8.37 9.12
C ASP A 53 -12.28 -7.55 10.22
N GLN A 54 -11.56 -7.15 11.28
CA GLN A 54 -12.06 -6.37 12.40
C GLN A 54 -11.69 -4.88 12.32
N ILE A 55 -10.89 -4.47 11.34
CA ILE A 55 -10.41 -3.10 11.20
C ILE A 55 -11.40 -2.26 10.40
N LYS A 56 -11.99 -1.26 11.04
CA LYS A 56 -12.95 -0.32 10.44
C LYS A 56 -12.42 1.11 10.33
N ASN A 57 -11.40 1.46 11.10
CA ASN A 57 -10.84 2.79 11.18
C ASN A 57 -9.37 2.76 11.63
N GLU A 58 -8.75 3.93 11.71
CA GLU A 58 -7.35 4.08 12.12
C GLU A 58 -7.09 3.55 13.54
N LYS A 59 -8.01 3.75 14.48
CA LYS A 59 -7.88 3.26 15.86
C LYS A 59 -7.83 1.73 15.91
N ASP A 60 -8.70 1.09 15.15
CA ASP A 60 -8.70 -0.37 15.04
C ASP A 60 -7.39 -0.87 14.40
N PHE A 61 -6.91 -0.18 13.37
CA PHE A 61 -5.63 -0.49 12.73
C PHE A 61 -4.48 -0.40 13.74
N ALA A 62 -4.36 0.70 14.47
CA ALA A 62 -3.34 0.90 15.49
C ALA A 62 -3.40 -0.15 16.61
N LYS A 63 -4.59 -0.63 16.94
CA LYS A 63 -4.79 -1.67 17.96
C LYS A 63 -4.32 -3.06 17.49
N HIS A 64 -4.54 -3.41 16.23
CA HIS A 64 -4.26 -4.75 15.70
C HIS A 64 -2.90 -4.87 15.03
N VAL A 65 -2.33 -3.76 14.55
CA VAL A 65 -1.06 -3.73 13.85
C VAL A 65 -0.02 -3.00 14.70
N PRO A 66 0.85 -3.72 15.39
CA PRO A 66 1.87 -3.08 16.22
C PRO A 66 2.91 -2.36 15.36
N VAL A 67 3.43 -1.26 15.88
CA VAL A 67 4.58 -0.58 15.28
C VAL A 67 5.80 -1.50 15.40
N ARG A 68 6.52 -1.68 14.30
CA ARG A 68 7.73 -2.52 14.25
C ARG A 68 8.74 -1.94 13.26
N ASP A 69 9.98 -2.30 13.46
CA ASP A 69 11.06 -2.00 12.52
C ASP A 69 11.09 -3.05 11.37
N TYR A 70 12.07 -2.93 10.49
CA TYR A 70 12.25 -3.87 9.40
C TYR A 70 12.51 -5.30 9.89
N GLU A 71 13.28 -5.48 10.96
CA GLU A 71 13.57 -6.81 11.51
C GLU A 71 12.29 -7.51 11.99
N GLY A 72 11.37 -6.75 12.59
CA GLY A 72 10.06 -7.27 12.97
C GLY A 72 9.15 -7.62 11.77
N LEU A 73 9.36 -6.98 10.62
CA LEU A 73 8.62 -7.27 9.38
C LEU A 73 9.32 -8.35 8.53
N LYS A 74 10.60 -8.56 8.73
CA LYS A 74 11.46 -9.45 7.94
C LYS A 74 10.89 -10.87 7.73
N PRO A 75 10.27 -11.52 8.73
CA PRO A 75 9.68 -12.86 8.52
C PRO A 75 8.66 -12.92 7.37
N TYR A 76 7.88 -11.85 7.17
CA TYR A 76 6.96 -11.73 6.05
C TYR A 76 7.71 -11.47 4.74
N VAL A 77 8.66 -10.54 4.76
CA VAL A 77 9.50 -10.21 3.59
C VAL A 77 10.24 -11.45 3.08
N ASP A 78 10.82 -12.24 3.96
CA ASP A 78 11.54 -13.47 3.60
C ASP A 78 10.63 -14.49 2.89
N LYS A 79 9.37 -14.61 3.30
CA LYS A 79 8.38 -15.46 2.60
C LYS A 79 8.10 -14.94 1.20
N VAL A 80 7.94 -13.63 1.04
CA VAL A 80 7.71 -12.99 -0.27
C VAL A 80 8.92 -13.20 -1.19
N VAL A 81 10.14 -13.00 -0.68
CA VAL A 81 11.39 -13.22 -1.43
C VAL A 81 11.56 -14.68 -1.87
N LYS A 82 11.11 -15.62 -1.05
CA LYS A 82 11.07 -17.06 -1.39
C LYS A 82 9.98 -17.42 -2.41
N GLY A 83 9.20 -16.46 -2.86
CA GLY A 83 8.18 -16.65 -3.90
C GLY A 83 6.81 -17.06 -3.40
N GLN A 84 6.53 -16.95 -2.09
CA GLN A 84 5.20 -17.19 -1.55
C GLN A 84 4.25 -16.05 -1.94
N GLU A 85 3.02 -16.39 -2.27
CA GLU A 85 1.99 -15.45 -2.67
C GLU A 85 1.13 -15.02 -1.48
N ASN A 86 0.44 -13.87 -1.63
CA ASN A 86 -0.54 -13.37 -0.67
C ASN A 86 0.01 -13.25 0.77
N ILE A 87 1.24 -12.78 0.91
CA ILE A 87 1.88 -12.58 2.23
C ILE A 87 1.61 -11.17 2.77
N LEU A 88 2.20 -10.13 2.18
CA LEU A 88 1.98 -8.73 2.55
C LEU A 88 0.91 -8.05 1.70
N TRP A 89 0.75 -8.51 0.47
CA TRP A 89 -0.25 -8.05 -0.46
C TRP A 89 -0.76 -9.21 -1.29
N LYS A 90 -1.88 -9.02 -1.99
CA LYS A 90 -2.45 -10.05 -2.86
C LYS A 90 -1.53 -10.36 -4.04
N GLY A 91 -1.42 -11.62 -4.37
CA GLY A 91 -0.60 -12.09 -5.47
C GLY A 91 0.89 -12.17 -5.11
N LYS A 92 1.71 -12.14 -6.14
CA LYS A 92 3.17 -12.24 -6.06
C LYS A 92 3.79 -11.00 -6.69
N PRO A 93 4.71 -10.29 -6.00
CA PRO A 93 5.40 -9.16 -6.61
C PRO A 93 6.30 -9.62 -7.76
N LEU A 94 6.38 -8.82 -8.81
CA LEU A 94 7.23 -9.09 -9.96
C LEU A 94 8.67 -8.59 -9.76
N TYR A 95 8.83 -7.54 -8.95
CA TYR A 95 10.10 -6.87 -8.73
C TYR A 95 10.27 -6.53 -7.25
N PHE A 96 11.52 -6.50 -6.81
CA PHE A 96 11.91 -6.02 -5.50
C PHE A 96 12.83 -4.81 -5.65
N ALA A 97 12.60 -3.78 -4.86
CA ALA A 97 13.60 -2.77 -4.62
C ALA A 97 14.56 -3.25 -3.52
N LYS A 98 15.83 -2.91 -3.63
CA LYS A 98 16.84 -3.27 -2.64
C LYS A 98 17.51 -2.01 -2.15
N THR A 99 17.59 -1.83 -0.84
CA THR A 99 18.24 -0.67 -0.24
C THR A 99 19.77 -0.75 -0.38
N SER A 100 20.45 0.39 -0.22
CA SER A 100 21.91 0.47 -0.31
C SER A 100 22.68 -0.29 0.78
N GLY A 101 22.01 -0.64 1.89
CA GLY A 101 22.60 -1.41 2.97
C GLY A 101 23.55 -0.64 3.88
N THR A 102 23.33 0.66 4.03
CA THR A 102 24.24 1.54 4.81
C THR A 102 24.20 1.35 6.32
N THR A 103 23.15 0.79 6.89
CA THR A 103 22.99 0.66 8.36
C THR A 103 23.04 -0.79 8.86
N SER A 104 22.22 -1.67 8.34
CA SER A 104 22.10 -3.07 8.80
C SER A 104 22.05 -4.06 7.64
N GLY A 105 22.79 -3.77 6.58
CA GLY A 105 22.78 -4.56 5.35
C GLY A 105 21.65 -4.15 4.39
N ALA A 106 21.69 -4.69 3.18
CA ALA A 106 20.68 -4.42 2.17
C ALA A 106 19.32 -5.05 2.55
N LYS A 107 18.27 -4.30 2.38
CA LYS A 107 16.88 -4.70 2.68
C LYS A 107 16.05 -4.74 1.41
N TYR A 108 15.15 -5.71 1.31
CA TYR A 108 14.14 -5.75 0.25
C TYR A 108 12.93 -4.88 0.63
N ILE A 109 12.40 -4.19 -0.37
CA ILE A 109 11.21 -3.33 -0.25
C ILE A 109 10.20 -3.74 -1.33
#